data_609170395df7b5907705e6725f4ce946
#
_entry.id   609170395df7b5907705e6725f4ce946
#
_cell.length_a   1.000
_cell.length_b   1.000
_cell.length_c   1.000
_cell.angle_alpha   90.00
_cell.angle_beta   90.00
_cell.angle_gamma   90.00
#
_symmetry.space_group_name_H-M   'P 1'
#
loop_
_entity.id
_entity.type
_entity.pdbx_description
1 polymer ?
#
loop_
_entity_poly.entity_id
_entity_poly.type
_entity_poly.pdbx_seq_one_letter_code
_entity_poly.pdbx_strand_id
1 'polypeptide(L)'
;MEFVSVTRDAGLLTIAIDRPQGHNSLNRALRLELRKAFEEAAEQCVVKPETGPTGSGDATADPGPVRAVLLKGGKKVFCTGQDLKEHLTEMTEPSAMDKVDTEYNPMIAALTSIPVPVVAAVNGAAAGAGWSLALNCDFRVAARSASFKAAFPSIGLATDCGISFLLPQLVGPAKALQLLFDDSPIKAEAAYELGLVTQVVDADDADEAAEAFARKLASGPTGSYREIKALVKDASAMLAIADRESGAQKRLVVTEDHKEAVDAFLNKRAPEFTGR
;
A
#
# COMPACT_ATOMS: atom_id res chain seq x y z
N MET A 1 10.81 13.71 7.30
CA MET A 1 10.54 12.27 7.51
C MET A 1 11.85 11.53 7.26
N GLU A 2 12.06 10.43 7.93
CA GLU A 2 13.33 9.65 7.83
C GLU A 2 13.29 8.65 6.66
N PHE A 3 12.11 8.02 6.45
CA PHE A 3 11.93 6.91 5.51
C PHE A 3 10.99 7.25 4.35
N VAL A 4 10.35 8.40 4.36
CA VAL A 4 9.45 8.86 3.32
C VAL A 4 9.91 10.19 2.78
N SER A 5 10.11 10.27 1.47
CA SER A 5 10.31 11.54 0.79
C SER A 5 9.05 11.92 0.01
N VAL A 6 8.73 13.22 0.03
CA VAL A 6 7.61 13.78 -0.71
C VAL A 6 8.13 14.88 -1.61
N THR A 7 7.89 14.76 -2.90
CA THR A 7 8.25 15.75 -3.90
C THR A 7 7.03 16.13 -4.72
N ARG A 8 6.99 17.36 -5.20
CA ARG A 8 5.90 17.87 -6.01
C ARG A 8 6.43 18.56 -7.25
N ASP A 9 5.87 18.22 -8.38
CA ASP A 9 6.16 18.87 -9.66
C ASP A 9 4.86 19.03 -10.44
N ALA A 10 4.51 20.29 -10.72
CA ALA A 10 3.21 20.66 -11.28
C ALA A 10 2.05 20.03 -10.49
N GLY A 11 1.14 19.32 -11.11
CA GLY A 11 0.01 18.64 -10.47
C GLY A 11 0.32 17.22 -9.94
N LEU A 12 1.56 16.73 -10.05
CA LEU A 12 1.98 15.41 -9.58
C LEU A 12 2.66 15.52 -8.21
N LEU A 13 2.17 14.77 -7.23
CA LEU A 13 2.82 14.54 -5.95
C LEU A 13 3.43 13.13 -5.96
N THR A 14 4.74 13.02 -5.68
CA THR A 14 5.42 11.74 -5.54
C THR A 14 5.75 11.48 -4.09
N ILE A 15 5.32 10.31 -3.57
CA ILE A 15 5.64 9.79 -2.24
C ILE A 15 6.53 8.58 -2.45
N ALA A 16 7.76 8.62 -1.94
CA ALA A 16 8.71 7.51 -2.10
C ALA A 16 9.11 6.94 -0.75
N ILE A 17 9.05 5.62 -0.63
CA ILE A 17 9.51 4.85 0.51
C ILE A 17 11.01 4.59 0.32
N ASP A 18 11.81 4.95 1.29
CA ASP A 18 13.28 4.77 1.27
C ASP A 18 13.78 4.21 2.61
N ARG A 19 13.60 2.91 2.80
CA ARG A 19 14.11 2.14 3.94
C ARG A 19 14.79 0.85 3.45
N PRO A 20 15.85 0.97 2.62
CA PRO A 20 16.45 -0.17 1.93
C PRO A 20 17.06 -1.20 2.88
N GLN A 21 17.60 -0.79 4.03
CA GLN A 21 18.14 -1.67 5.07
C GLN A 21 17.09 -2.60 5.69
N GLY A 22 15.81 -2.25 5.60
CA GLY A 22 14.67 -3.05 6.05
C GLY A 22 13.83 -3.59 4.89
N HIS A 23 14.30 -3.56 3.64
CA HIS A 23 13.53 -3.96 2.46
C HIS A 23 12.17 -3.22 2.37
N ASN A 24 12.14 -1.96 2.78
CA ASN A 24 10.93 -1.15 2.88
C ASN A 24 9.82 -1.78 3.74
N SER A 25 10.18 -2.64 4.71
CA SER A 25 9.21 -3.18 5.66
C SER A 25 8.67 -2.09 6.58
N LEU A 26 7.39 -2.22 6.92
CA LEU A 26 6.59 -1.25 7.65
C LEU A 26 6.84 -1.34 9.16
N ASN A 27 7.93 -0.72 9.63
CA ASN A 27 8.08 -0.44 11.05
C ASN A 27 7.20 0.74 11.49
N ARG A 28 7.08 0.97 12.78
CA ARG A 28 6.22 2.03 13.33
C ARG A 28 6.50 3.41 12.73
N ALA A 29 7.77 3.80 12.62
CA ALA A 29 8.13 5.10 12.06
C ALA A 29 7.64 5.24 10.61
N LEU A 30 7.89 4.24 9.75
CA LEU A 30 7.44 4.26 8.36
C LEU A 30 5.91 4.28 8.24
N ARG A 31 5.17 3.53 9.07
CA ARG A 31 3.69 3.57 9.06
C ARG A 31 3.16 4.96 9.37
N LEU A 32 3.71 5.62 10.41
CA LEU A 32 3.30 6.98 10.80
C LEU A 32 3.70 8.03 9.76
N GLU A 33 4.88 7.90 9.14
CA GLU A 33 5.33 8.81 8.08
C GLU A 33 4.48 8.66 6.81
N LEU A 34 4.14 7.44 6.39
CA LEU A 34 3.25 7.20 5.27
C LEU A 34 1.84 7.76 5.54
N ARG A 35 1.29 7.50 6.73
CA ARG A 35 0.01 8.09 7.13
C ARG A 35 0.04 9.61 6.96
N LYS A 36 1.04 10.27 7.53
CA LYS A 36 1.20 11.72 7.44
C LYS A 36 1.31 12.19 5.98
N ALA A 37 2.13 11.51 5.17
CA ALA A 37 2.30 11.86 3.75
C ALA A 37 0.98 11.73 2.97
N PHE A 38 0.16 10.71 3.25
CA PHE A 38 -1.14 10.52 2.60
C PHE A 38 -2.17 11.56 3.07
N GLU A 39 -2.22 11.89 4.36
CA GLU A 39 -3.07 12.95 4.91
C GLU A 39 -2.74 14.31 4.26
N GLU A 40 -1.45 14.67 4.21
CA GLU A 40 -0.99 15.90 3.55
C GLU A 40 -1.27 15.89 2.03
N ALA A 41 -1.17 14.73 1.36
CA ALA A 41 -1.52 14.59 -0.04
C ALA A 41 -3.02 14.84 -0.28
N ALA A 42 -3.89 14.29 0.56
CA ALA A 42 -5.33 14.48 0.46
C ALA A 42 -5.71 15.97 0.65
N GLU A 43 -5.10 16.66 1.61
CA GLU A 43 -5.30 18.10 1.85
C GLU A 43 -4.89 18.94 0.65
N GLN A 44 -3.78 18.60 -0.02
CA GLN A 44 -3.26 19.33 -1.19
C GLN A 44 -4.07 19.09 -2.46
N CYS A 45 -5.00 18.12 -2.47
CA CYS A 45 -5.93 17.89 -3.58
C CYS A 45 -7.11 18.87 -3.58
N VAL A 46 -7.34 19.62 -2.50
CA VAL A 46 -8.48 20.54 -2.36
C VAL A 46 -8.14 21.85 -3.06
N VAL A 47 -9.00 22.25 -4.00
CA VAL A 47 -8.97 23.61 -4.57
C VAL A 47 -9.46 24.57 -3.49
N LYS A 48 -8.56 25.39 -2.93
CA LYS A 48 -8.98 26.46 -2.03
C LYS A 48 -9.77 27.48 -2.86
N PRO A 49 -10.95 27.93 -2.42
CA PRO A 49 -11.65 29.01 -3.10
C PRO A 49 -10.75 30.27 -3.06
N GLU A 50 -10.59 30.93 -4.20
CA GLU A 50 -9.86 32.19 -4.28
C GLU A 50 -10.55 33.20 -3.35
N THR A 51 -9.89 33.57 -2.25
CA THR A 51 -10.36 34.60 -1.34
C THR A 51 -9.81 35.95 -1.78
N GLY A 52 -10.54 36.63 -2.67
CA GLY A 52 -10.31 38.05 -2.98
C GLY A 52 -9.44 38.35 -4.22
N PRO A 53 -9.39 39.62 -4.65
CA PRO A 53 -8.66 40.04 -5.84
C PRO A 53 -7.17 39.82 -5.65
N THR A 54 -6.52 39.20 -6.63
CA THR A 54 -5.07 38.98 -6.69
C THR A 54 -4.33 40.31 -6.64
N GLY A 55 -3.87 40.68 -5.44
CA GLY A 55 -2.88 41.74 -5.28
C GLY A 55 -1.57 41.32 -5.93
N SER A 56 -0.98 42.17 -6.74
CA SER A 56 0.34 42.06 -7.34
C SER A 56 1.40 41.92 -6.24
N GLY A 57 1.83 40.71 -5.94
CA GLY A 57 2.84 40.42 -4.93
C GLY A 57 3.54 39.12 -5.25
N ASP A 58 4.83 39.27 -5.55
CA ASP A 58 5.93 38.31 -5.57
C ASP A 58 5.62 36.83 -5.89
N ALA A 59 6.04 36.39 -7.07
CA ALA A 59 5.75 35.09 -7.66
C ALA A 59 6.54 33.95 -7.02
N THR A 60 6.18 33.57 -5.81
CA THR A 60 6.20 32.13 -5.44
C THR A 60 4.85 31.57 -5.90
N ALA A 61 4.76 31.22 -7.18
CA ALA A 61 3.55 30.71 -7.79
C ALA A 61 2.99 29.57 -6.94
N ASP A 62 1.76 29.70 -6.43
CA ASP A 62 1.03 28.59 -5.83
C ASP A 62 1.06 27.42 -6.82
N PRO A 63 1.65 26.25 -6.47
CA PRO A 63 1.77 25.14 -7.40
C PRO A 63 0.42 24.57 -7.84
N GLY A 64 -0.69 25.21 -7.47
CA GLY A 64 -2.04 24.73 -7.71
C GLY A 64 -2.40 23.44 -6.93
N PRO A 65 -3.54 22.80 -7.12
CA PRO A 65 -3.89 21.58 -6.41
C PRO A 65 -3.11 20.37 -6.95
N VAL A 66 -2.90 19.36 -6.09
CA VAL A 66 -2.44 18.03 -6.51
C VAL A 66 -3.54 17.37 -7.35
N ARG A 67 -3.16 16.77 -8.48
CA ARG A 67 -4.07 16.21 -9.47
C ARG A 67 -3.87 14.71 -9.70
N ALA A 68 -2.70 14.18 -9.32
CA ALA A 68 -2.40 12.76 -9.24
C ALA A 68 -1.30 12.53 -8.19
N VAL A 69 -1.26 11.33 -7.62
CA VAL A 69 -0.23 10.89 -6.68
C VAL A 69 0.49 9.68 -7.25
N LEU A 70 1.82 9.66 -7.12
CA LEU A 70 2.68 8.52 -7.42
C LEU A 70 3.26 8.00 -6.10
N LEU A 71 2.96 6.75 -5.77
CA LEU A 71 3.59 6.03 -4.66
C LEU A 71 4.64 5.08 -5.21
N LYS A 72 5.88 5.18 -4.74
CA LYS A 72 6.96 4.30 -5.17
C LYS A 72 7.79 3.77 -4.01
N GLY A 73 8.31 2.56 -4.19
CA GLY A 73 9.30 1.95 -3.32
C GLY A 73 10.71 2.05 -3.89
N GLY A 74 11.59 1.16 -3.43
CA GLY A 74 12.95 1.06 -3.98
C GLY A 74 13.01 0.25 -5.29
N LYS A 75 14.18 0.28 -5.94
CA LYS A 75 14.40 -0.39 -7.26
C LYS A 75 14.20 -1.92 -7.24
N LYS A 76 14.47 -2.60 -6.12
CA LYS A 76 14.38 -4.06 -6.01
C LYS A 76 13.22 -4.54 -5.16
N VAL A 77 12.65 -3.66 -4.36
CA VAL A 77 11.59 -3.97 -3.40
C VAL A 77 10.64 -2.79 -3.32
N PHE A 78 9.37 -3.04 -3.54
CA PHE A 78 8.34 -2.05 -3.28
C PHE A 78 8.12 -1.90 -1.76
N CYS A 79 7.62 -2.97 -1.13
CA CYS A 79 7.42 -3.05 0.32
C CYS A 79 7.19 -4.51 0.72
N THR A 80 7.90 -5.00 1.73
CA THR A 80 7.79 -6.41 2.19
C THR A 80 6.78 -6.62 3.33
N GLY A 81 5.93 -5.63 3.61
CA GLY A 81 4.91 -5.73 4.65
C GLY A 81 5.46 -5.44 6.04
N GLN A 82 4.93 -6.11 7.05
CA GLN A 82 5.28 -5.87 8.44
C GLN A 82 6.77 -6.09 8.72
N ASP A 83 7.37 -5.21 9.52
CA ASP A 83 8.75 -5.40 10.00
C ASP A 83 8.79 -6.52 11.04
N LEU A 84 9.35 -7.67 10.65
CA LEU A 84 9.41 -8.85 11.52
C LEU A 84 10.33 -8.64 12.73
N LYS A 85 11.36 -7.80 12.64
CA LYS A 85 12.22 -7.51 13.79
C LYS A 85 11.46 -6.74 14.86
N GLU A 86 10.66 -5.76 14.44
CA GLU A 86 9.77 -5.04 15.34
C GLU A 86 8.71 -6.00 15.92
N HIS A 87 8.08 -6.80 15.07
CA HIS A 87 7.07 -7.75 15.51
C HIS A 87 7.58 -8.74 16.55
N LEU A 88 8.79 -9.26 16.40
CA LEU A 88 9.43 -10.17 17.35
C LEU A 88 9.59 -9.56 18.75
N THR A 89 9.83 -8.26 18.83
CA THR A 89 9.96 -7.58 20.15
C THR A 89 8.61 -7.33 20.83
N GLU A 90 7.53 -7.33 20.06
CA GLU A 90 6.19 -6.99 20.53
C GLU A 90 5.26 -8.21 20.71
N MET A 91 5.54 -9.33 20.01
CA MET A 91 4.61 -10.46 19.91
C MET A 91 4.28 -11.14 21.25
N THR A 92 5.07 -10.91 22.29
CA THR A 92 4.80 -11.41 23.66
C THR A 92 3.82 -10.53 24.43
N GLU A 93 3.57 -9.32 23.95
CA GLU A 93 2.68 -8.37 24.58
C GLU A 93 1.22 -8.62 24.15
N PRO A 94 0.24 -8.54 25.05
CA PRO A 94 -1.18 -8.67 24.71
C PRO A 94 -1.65 -7.66 23.64
N SER A 95 -0.97 -6.52 23.54
CA SER A 95 -1.24 -5.43 22.60
C SER A 95 -0.50 -5.54 21.26
N ALA A 96 0.21 -6.64 20.99
CA ALA A 96 1.09 -6.80 19.85
C ALA A 96 0.43 -6.46 18.48
N MET A 97 -0.89 -6.71 18.35
CA MET A 97 -1.63 -6.41 17.12
C MET A 97 -2.53 -5.17 17.20
N ASP A 98 -2.48 -4.40 18.29
CA ASP A 98 -3.20 -3.11 18.37
C ASP A 98 -2.69 -2.09 17.34
N LYS A 99 -1.46 -2.26 16.88
CA LYS A 99 -0.87 -1.49 15.76
C LYS A 99 -1.69 -1.60 14.47
N VAL A 100 -2.47 -2.67 14.27
CA VAL A 100 -3.34 -2.78 13.09
C VAL A 100 -4.42 -1.70 13.16
N ASP A 101 -5.08 -1.53 14.30
CA ASP A 101 -6.13 -0.51 14.48
C ASP A 101 -5.56 0.90 14.62
N THR A 102 -4.39 1.05 15.27
CA THR A 102 -3.87 2.36 15.64
C THR A 102 -2.92 2.96 14.61
N GLU A 103 -2.35 2.15 13.73
CA GLU A 103 -1.32 2.58 12.78
C GLU A 103 -1.59 2.10 11.34
N TYR A 104 -1.85 0.79 11.08
CA TYR A 104 -2.08 0.27 9.73
C TYR A 104 -3.41 0.75 9.14
N ASN A 105 -4.53 0.54 9.85
CA ASN A 105 -5.84 0.97 9.36
C ASN A 105 -5.92 2.49 9.17
N PRO A 106 -5.41 3.34 10.09
CA PRO A 106 -5.35 4.78 9.85
C PRO A 106 -4.44 5.18 8.67
N MET A 107 -3.33 4.48 8.44
CA MET A 107 -2.48 4.71 7.26
C MET A 107 -3.23 4.41 5.96
N ILE A 108 -3.95 3.29 5.90
CA ILE A 108 -4.75 2.92 4.73
C ILE A 108 -5.95 3.85 4.56
N ALA A 109 -6.59 4.26 5.65
CA ALA A 109 -7.66 5.26 5.60
C ALA A 109 -7.18 6.57 4.99
N ALA A 110 -5.98 7.03 5.36
CA ALA A 110 -5.36 8.22 4.79
C ALA A 110 -5.07 8.03 3.28
N LEU A 111 -4.52 6.88 2.86
CA LEU A 111 -4.30 6.60 1.44
C LEU A 111 -5.60 6.60 0.63
N THR A 112 -6.64 5.95 1.14
CA THR A 112 -7.92 5.85 0.44
C THR A 112 -8.73 7.14 0.44
N SER A 113 -8.43 8.08 1.35
CA SER A 113 -9.03 9.41 1.38
C SER A 113 -8.51 10.35 0.28
N ILE A 114 -7.38 10.02 -0.39
CA ILE A 114 -6.85 10.82 -1.50
C ILE A 114 -7.86 10.81 -2.65
N PRO A 115 -8.45 11.96 -3.01
CA PRO A 115 -9.57 11.98 -3.95
C PRO A 115 -9.15 11.92 -5.43
N VAL A 116 -7.86 12.13 -5.72
CA VAL A 116 -7.30 12.09 -7.08
C VAL A 116 -6.71 10.72 -7.40
N PRO A 117 -6.40 10.40 -8.67
CA PRO A 117 -5.76 9.14 -9.03
C PRO A 117 -4.45 8.90 -8.29
N VAL A 118 -4.28 7.69 -7.75
CA VAL A 118 -3.05 7.22 -7.09
C VAL A 118 -2.47 6.06 -7.89
N VAL A 119 -1.20 6.20 -8.30
CA VAL A 119 -0.46 5.19 -9.07
C VAL A 119 0.63 4.60 -8.19
N ALA A 120 0.73 3.28 -8.12
CA ALA A 120 1.87 2.60 -7.50
C ALA A 120 2.89 2.19 -8.56
N ALA A 121 4.18 2.54 -8.36
CA ALA A 121 5.31 2.01 -9.12
C ALA A 121 5.92 0.82 -8.38
N VAL A 122 5.76 -0.39 -8.92
CA VAL A 122 6.17 -1.64 -8.27
C VAL A 122 7.37 -2.23 -9.00
N ASN A 123 8.58 -1.87 -8.58
CA ASN A 123 9.83 -2.32 -9.22
C ASN A 123 10.29 -3.72 -8.78
N GLY A 124 9.80 -4.21 -7.65
CA GLY A 124 10.23 -5.48 -7.08
C GLY A 124 9.16 -6.13 -6.19
N ALA A 125 9.58 -6.79 -5.13
CA ALA A 125 8.68 -7.51 -4.24
C ALA A 125 7.69 -6.59 -3.52
N ALA A 126 6.40 -6.97 -3.56
CA ALA A 126 5.33 -6.44 -2.74
C ALA A 126 4.69 -7.61 -1.97
N ALA A 127 4.84 -7.64 -0.64
CA ALA A 127 4.39 -8.78 0.16
C ALA A 127 3.61 -8.35 1.41
N GLY A 128 2.65 -9.18 1.84
CA GLY A 128 1.81 -8.90 3.00
C GLY A 128 1.14 -7.52 2.91
N ALA A 129 1.21 -6.73 3.98
CA ALA A 129 0.73 -5.35 4.00
C ALA A 129 1.31 -4.47 2.88
N GLY A 130 2.51 -4.79 2.35
CA GLY A 130 3.08 -4.10 1.19
C GLY A 130 2.32 -4.38 -0.11
N TRP A 131 1.84 -5.61 -0.31
CA TRP A 131 0.94 -5.90 -1.43
C TRP A 131 -0.43 -5.24 -1.22
N SER A 132 -0.97 -5.30 0.00
CA SER A 132 -2.20 -4.59 0.36
C SER A 132 -2.09 -3.08 0.08
N LEU A 133 -0.96 -2.46 0.42
CA LEU A 133 -0.67 -1.05 0.14
C LEU A 133 -0.72 -0.75 -1.37
N ALA A 134 -0.10 -1.61 -2.19
CA ALA A 134 -0.14 -1.46 -3.64
C ALA A 134 -1.57 -1.62 -4.21
N LEU A 135 -2.38 -2.55 -3.67
CA LEU A 135 -3.77 -2.77 -4.09
C LEU A 135 -4.71 -1.63 -3.69
N ASN A 136 -4.41 -0.89 -2.62
CA ASN A 136 -5.16 0.29 -2.23
C ASN A 136 -4.96 1.48 -3.17
N CYS A 137 -3.85 1.53 -3.94
CA CYS A 137 -3.70 2.48 -5.05
C CYS A 137 -4.73 2.20 -6.15
N ASP A 138 -4.99 3.19 -7.02
CA ASP A 138 -5.95 3.02 -8.12
C ASP A 138 -5.33 2.21 -9.27
N PHE A 139 -4.06 2.47 -9.56
CA PHE A 139 -3.32 1.83 -10.65
C PHE A 139 -1.98 1.28 -10.15
N ARG A 140 -1.47 0.26 -10.81
CA ARG A 140 -0.16 -0.37 -10.53
C ARG A 140 0.59 -0.54 -11.84
N VAL A 141 1.74 0.12 -11.94
CA VAL A 141 2.72 -0.09 -13.01
C VAL A 141 3.85 -0.92 -12.43
N ALA A 142 4.10 -2.08 -12.97
CA ALA A 142 5.06 -3.03 -12.42
C ALA A 142 6.22 -3.29 -13.39
N ALA A 143 7.43 -3.38 -12.86
CA ALA A 143 8.55 -3.95 -13.59
C ALA A 143 8.29 -5.46 -13.82
N ARG A 144 8.81 -6.03 -14.92
CA ARG A 144 8.72 -7.47 -15.20
C ARG A 144 9.32 -8.33 -14.09
N SER A 145 10.32 -7.82 -13.37
CA SER A 145 10.95 -8.46 -12.21
C SER A 145 10.08 -8.43 -10.93
N ALA A 146 9.00 -7.65 -10.92
CA ALA A 146 8.15 -7.51 -9.74
C ALA A 146 7.42 -8.81 -9.39
N SER A 147 7.11 -8.96 -8.11
CA SER A 147 6.34 -10.09 -7.60
C SER A 147 5.43 -9.66 -6.45
N PHE A 148 4.31 -10.35 -6.34
CA PHE A 148 3.27 -10.10 -5.34
C PHE A 148 3.05 -11.35 -4.52
N LYS A 149 3.01 -11.24 -3.20
CA LYS A 149 2.85 -12.37 -2.30
C LYS A 149 1.93 -12.02 -1.14
N ALA A 150 1.00 -12.92 -0.78
CA ALA A 150 0.13 -12.76 0.38
C ALA A 150 0.94 -12.68 1.69
N ALA A 151 1.81 -13.66 1.94
CA ALA A 151 2.73 -13.75 3.07
C ALA A 151 2.08 -13.80 4.47
N PHE A 152 0.75 -13.93 4.55
CA PHE A 152 0.02 -14.02 5.82
C PHE A 152 -0.03 -15.46 6.36
N PRO A 153 -0.42 -16.48 5.58
CA PRO A 153 -0.49 -17.85 6.08
C PRO A 153 0.86 -18.41 6.49
N SER A 154 1.94 -18.02 5.80
CA SER A 154 3.30 -18.47 6.13
C SER A 154 3.78 -18.02 7.51
N ILE A 155 3.15 -17.02 8.10
CA ILE A 155 3.42 -16.56 9.47
C ILE A 155 2.24 -16.84 10.42
N GLY A 156 1.29 -17.72 10.02
CA GLY A 156 0.15 -18.10 10.85
C GLY A 156 -0.83 -16.96 11.14
N LEU A 157 -0.89 -15.92 10.31
CA LEU A 157 -1.74 -14.75 10.48
C LEU A 157 -2.81 -14.64 9.38
N ALA A 158 -3.84 -13.83 9.61
CA ALA A 158 -4.82 -13.43 8.61
C ALA A 158 -4.32 -12.22 7.81
N THR A 159 -5.11 -11.84 6.82
CA THR A 159 -4.92 -10.63 6.00
C THR A 159 -5.04 -9.35 6.82
N ASP A 160 -4.50 -8.24 6.27
CA ASP A 160 -4.63 -6.90 6.81
C ASP A 160 -4.76 -5.84 5.69
N CYS A 161 -4.94 -4.58 6.09
CA CYS A 161 -4.97 -3.43 5.18
C CYS A 161 -6.02 -3.54 4.06
N GLY A 162 -7.10 -4.28 4.28
CA GLY A 162 -8.24 -4.38 3.36
C GLY A 162 -8.04 -5.30 2.16
N ILE A 163 -6.97 -6.10 2.09
CA ILE A 163 -6.73 -6.98 0.94
C ILE A 163 -7.84 -8.03 0.77
N SER A 164 -8.45 -8.51 1.86
CA SER A 164 -9.56 -9.46 1.79
C SER A 164 -10.85 -8.86 1.22
N PHE A 165 -10.94 -7.54 1.12
CA PHE A 165 -11.98 -6.82 0.39
C PHE A 165 -11.58 -6.56 -1.06
N LEU A 166 -10.36 -6.03 -1.28
CA LEU A 166 -9.92 -5.55 -2.59
C LEU A 166 -9.63 -6.70 -3.57
N LEU A 167 -8.93 -7.74 -3.11
CA LEU A 167 -8.51 -8.83 -3.99
C LEU A 167 -9.69 -9.57 -4.63
N PRO A 168 -10.77 -9.95 -3.88
CA PRO A 168 -11.94 -10.58 -4.47
C PRO A 168 -12.67 -9.72 -5.51
N GLN A 169 -12.62 -8.40 -5.41
CA GLN A 169 -13.23 -7.50 -6.40
C GLN A 169 -12.46 -7.50 -7.74
N LEU A 170 -11.15 -7.77 -7.69
CA LEU A 170 -10.30 -7.81 -8.88
C LEU A 170 -10.35 -9.17 -9.59
N VAL A 171 -10.32 -10.26 -8.82
CA VAL A 171 -10.14 -11.62 -9.38
C VAL A 171 -11.29 -12.59 -9.07
N GLY A 172 -12.31 -12.12 -8.37
CA GLY A 172 -13.38 -12.96 -7.84
C GLY A 172 -12.98 -13.75 -6.56
N PRO A 173 -13.95 -14.14 -5.72
CA PRO A 173 -13.67 -14.71 -4.40
C PRO A 173 -12.90 -16.03 -4.44
N ALA A 174 -13.20 -16.92 -5.40
CA ALA A 174 -12.52 -18.21 -5.49
C ALA A 174 -11.03 -18.06 -5.83
N LYS A 175 -10.68 -17.20 -6.78
CA LYS A 175 -9.29 -16.92 -7.12
C LYS A 175 -8.58 -16.18 -6.00
N ALA A 176 -9.26 -15.25 -5.34
CA ALA A 176 -8.68 -14.54 -4.17
C ALA A 176 -8.29 -15.51 -3.06
N LEU A 177 -9.16 -16.47 -2.70
CA LEU A 177 -8.86 -17.51 -1.71
C LEU A 177 -7.65 -18.35 -2.15
N GLN A 178 -7.60 -18.76 -3.43
CA GLN A 178 -6.45 -19.49 -3.95
C GLN A 178 -5.15 -18.71 -3.77
N LEU A 179 -5.12 -17.42 -4.16
CA LEU A 179 -3.93 -16.58 -4.08
C LEU A 179 -3.50 -16.28 -2.64
N LEU A 180 -4.48 -16.15 -1.72
CA LEU A 180 -4.21 -15.89 -0.31
C LEU A 180 -3.73 -17.14 0.44
N PHE A 181 -4.19 -18.34 0.07
CA PHE A 181 -3.85 -19.59 0.76
C PHE A 181 -2.58 -20.25 0.21
N ASP A 182 -2.38 -20.21 -1.12
CA ASP A 182 -1.19 -20.79 -1.77
C ASP A 182 0.11 -20.08 -1.31
N ASP A 183 0.01 -18.81 -1.01
CA ASP A 183 1.14 -17.98 -0.54
C ASP A 183 2.39 -18.01 -1.45
N SER A 184 2.23 -18.44 -2.69
CA SER A 184 3.28 -18.43 -3.71
C SER A 184 3.41 -17.05 -4.36
N PRO A 185 4.63 -16.58 -4.69
CA PRO A 185 4.80 -15.31 -5.36
C PRO A 185 4.19 -15.30 -6.77
N ILE A 186 3.32 -14.33 -7.03
CA ILE A 186 2.73 -14.07 -8.35
C ILE A 186 3.67 -13.15 -9.10
N LYS A 187 4.13 -13.55 -10.29
CA LYS A 187 4.98 -12.72 -11.16
C LYS A 187 4.17 -11.62 -11.85
N ALA A 188 4.85 -10.55 -12.27
CA ALA A 188 4.23 -9.38 -12.85
C ALA A 188 3.30 -9.69 -14.04
N GLU A 189 3.71 -10.58 -14.95
CA GLU A 189 2.89 -10.99 -16.10
C GLU A 189 1.60 -11.70 -15.66
N ALA A 190 1.70 -12.67 -14.75
CA ALA A 190 0.53 -13.38 -14.23
C ALA A 190 -0.40 -12.42 -13.45
N ALA A 191 0.16 -11.46 -12.72
CA ALA A 191 -0.60 -10.43 -12.05
C ALA A 191 -1.32 -9.50 -13.05
N TYR A 192 -0.70 -9.20 -14.19
CA TYR A 192 -1.33 -8.43 -15.28
C TYR A 192 -2.49 -9.20 -15.91
N GLU A 193 -2.29 -10.48 -16.23
CA GLU A 193 -3.35 -11.35 -16.79
C GLU A 193 -4.56 -11.47 -15.84
N LEU A 194 -4.32 -11.42 -14.53
CA LEU A 194 -5.37 -11.43 -13.50
C LEU A 194 -6.01 -10.05 -13.27
N GLY A 195 -5.56 -8.98 -13.94
CA GLY A 195 -6.05 -7.62 -13.71
C GLY A 195 -5.54 -6.97 -12.41
N LEU A 196 -4.58 -7.58 -11.74
CA LEU A 196 -3.96 -7.05 -10.52
C LEU A 196 -2.96 -5.92 -10.80
N VAL A 197 -2.44 -5.85 -12.03
CA VAL A 197 -1.48 -4.86 -12.51
C VAL A 197 -2.04 -4.18 -13.75
N THR A 198 -1.91 -2.87 -13.84
CA THR A 198 -2.41 -2.06 -14.96
C THR A 198 -1.49 -2.14 -16.19
N GLN A 199 -0.17 -2.17 -15.92
CA GLN A 199 0.85 -2.22 -16.96
C GLN A 199 2.09 -2.93 -16.44
N VAL A 200 2.69 -3.80 -17.27
CA VAL A 200 4.02 -4.38 -17.04
C VAL A 200 5.00 -3.74 -18.01
N VAL A 201 6.18 -3.37 -17.52
CA VAL A 201 7.26 -2.79 -18.33
C VAL A 201 8.48 -3.70 -18.34
N ASP A 202 9.21 -3.70 -19.46
CA ASP A 202 10.40 -4.56 -19.64
C ASP A 202 11.64 -4.07 -18.89
N ALA A 203 11.62 -2.82 -18.41
CA ALA A 203 12.70 -2.24 -17.64
C ALA A 203 12.78 -2.84 -16.23
N ASP A 204 13.98 -2.87 -15.66
CA ASP A 204 14.21 -3.21 -14.26
C ASP A 204 13.61 -2.15 -13.30
N ASP A 205 13.15 -1.04 -13.86
CA ASP A 205 12.65 0.13 -13.16
C ASP A 205 11.33 0.61 -13.79
N ALA A 206 10.23 0.48 -13.04
CA ALA A 206 8.91 0.97 -13.46
C ALA A 206 8.67 2.44 -13.09
N ASP A 207 9.61 3.12 -12.43
CA ASP A 207 9.42 4.49 -11.94
C ASP A 207 9.11 5.46 -13.08
N GLU A 208 9.89 5.39 -14.18
CA GLU A 208 9.69 6.29 -15.33
C GLU A 208 8.33 6.07 -15.98
N ALA A 209 7.95 4.82 -16.20
CA ALA A 209 6.66 4.47 -16.80
C ALA A 209 5.48 4.85 -15.91
N ALA A 210 5.60 4.62 -14.59
CA ALA A 210 4.58 4.98 -13.62
C ALA A 210 4.46 6.51 -13.48
N GLU A 211 5.58 7.23 -13.52
CA GLU A 211 5.59 8.69 -13.51
C GLU A 211 4.93 9.26 -14.77
N ALA A 212 5.26 8.74 -15.94
CA ALA A 212 4.63 9.16 -17.20
C ALA A 212 3.10 8.90 -17.18
N PHE A 213 2.70 7.74 -16.64
CA PHE A 213 1.27 7.41 -16.49
C PHE A 213 0.58 8.36 -15.48
N ALA A 214 1.19 8.64 -14.33
CA ALA A 214 0.67 9.55 -13.33
C ALA A 214 0.59 11.00 -13.86
N ARG A 215 1.58 11.47 -14.62
CA ARG A 215 1.57 12.79 -15.28
C ARG A 215 0.45 12.91 -16.32
N LYS A 216 0.20 11.85 -17.08
CA LYS A 216 -0.95 11.80 -17.99
C LYS A 216 -2.27 11.96 -17.24
N LEU A 217 -2.44 11.31 -16.08
CA LEU A 217 -3.61 11.49 -15.23
C LEU A 217 -3.67 12.90 -14.63
N ALA A 218 -2.54 13.44 -14.17
CA ALA A 218 -2.47 14.81 -13.65
C ALA A 218 -2.83 15.88 -14.69
N SER A 219 -2.63 15.62 -15.99
CA SER A 219 -3.04 16.51 -17.09
C SER A 219 -4.50 16.36 -17.51
N GLY A 220 -5.20 15.33 -17.02
CA GLY A 220 -6.57 15.01 -17.42
C GLY A 220 -7.65 15.81 -16.65
N PRO A 221 -8.92 15.48 -16.84
CA PRO A 221 -10.05 16.16 -16.20
C PRO A 221 -10.19 15.71 -14.73
N THR A 222 -9.41 16.30 -13.83
CA THR A 222 -9.29 15.93 -12.41
C THR A 222 -10.65 15.86 -11.71
N GLY A 223 -11.56 16.79 -11.95
CA GLY A 223 -12.90 16.75 -11.38
C GLY A 223 -13.66 15.48 -11.75
N SER A 224 -13.64 15.11 -13.04
CA SER A 224 -14.27 13.86 -13.51
C SER A 224 -13.63 12.63 -12.87
N TYR A 225 -12.29 12.60 -12.76
CA TYR A 225 -11.60 11.45 -12.13
C TYR A 225 -11.96 11.31 -10.65
N ARG A 226 -12.13 12.41 -9.93
CA ARG A 226 -12.57 12.40 -8.51
C ARG A 226 -13.96 11.79 -8.36
N GLU A 227 -14.92 12.24 -9.17
CA GLU A 227 -16.28 11.72 -9.14
C GLU A 227 -16.32 10.23 -9.52
N ILE A 228 -15.63 9.83 -10.59
CA ILE A 228 -15.54 8.41 -10.99
C ILE A 228 -14.94 7.57 -9.87
N LYS A 229 -13.84 8.01 -9.26
CA LYS A 229 -13.20 7.30 -8.15
C LYS A 229 -14.15 7.13 -6.95
N ALA A 230 -14.86 8.19 -6.58
CA ALA A 230 -15.84 8.16 -5.49
C ALA A 230 -17.04 7.23 -5.77
N LEU A 231 -17.44 7.07 -7.04
CA LEU A 231 -18.51 6.15 -7.44
C LEU A 231 -18.07 4.69 -7.52
N VAL A 232 -16.79 4.43 -7.83
CA VAL A 232 -16.25 3.07 -8.03
C VAL A 232 -15.70 2.47 -6.75
N LYS A 233 -15.04 3.29 -5.90
CA LYS A 233 -14.41 2.84 -4.66
C LYS A 233 -15.30 3.03 -3.45
N ASP A 234 -15.61 1.94 -2.75
CA ASP A 234 -16.28 1.98 -1.45
C ASP A 234 -15.22 1.91 -0.33
N ALA A 235 -14.65 3.06 0.00
CA ALA A 235 -13.64 3.16 1.06
C ALA A 235 -14.22 2.79 2.43
N SER A 236 -15.50 3.07 2.69
CA SER A 236 -16.13 2.75 3.97
C SER A 236 -16.30 1.25 4.16
N ALA A 237 -16.75 0.53 3.14
CA ALA A 237 -16.86 -0.93 3.17
C ALA A 237 -15.48 -1.59 3.30
N MET A 238 -14.46 -1.06 2.60
CA MET A 238 -13.09 -1.55 2.70
C MET A 238 -12.54 -1.39 4.13
N LEU A 239 -12.72 -0.21 4.75
CA LEU A 239 -12.26 0.04 6.12
C LEU A 239 -13.00 -0.83 7.15
N ALA A 240 -14.31 -1.06 6.98
CA ALA A 240 -15.06 -1.97 7.83
C ALA A 240 -14.53 -3.43 7.74
N ILE A 241 -14.03 -3.85 6.59
CA ILE A 241 -13.36 -5.14 6.45
C ILE A 241 -11.97 -5.12 7.08
N ALA A 242 -11.19 -4.04 6.93
CA ALA A 242 -9.89 -3.89 7.58
C ALA A 242 -10.00 -3.98 9.13
N ASP A 243 -11.07 -3.46 9.72
CA ASP A 243 -11.35 -3.62 11.16
C ASP A 243 -11.63 -5.09 11.53
N ARG A 244 -12.32 -5.84 10.65
CA ARG A 244 -12.54 -7.28 10.85
C ARG A 244 -11.24 -8.09 10.68
N GLU A 245 -10.38 -7.69 9.77
CA GLU A 245 -9.03 -8.26 9.61
C GLU A 245 -8.22 -8.04 10.88
N SER A 246 -8.24 -6.83 11.48
CA SER A 246 -7.59 -6.56 12.76
C SER A 246 -8.08 -7.52 13.85
N GLY A 247 -9.38 -7.74 13.97
CA GLY A 247 -9.94 -8.71 14.91
C GLY A 247 -9.44 -10.15 14.66
N ALA A 248 -9.23 -10.54 13.39
CA ALA A 248 -8.65 -11.84 13.05
C ALA A 248 -7.16 -11.92 13.41
N GLN A 249 -6.38 -10.88 13.11
CA GLN A 249 -4.97 -10.78 13.49
C GLN A 249 -4.78 -10.94 15.01
N LYS A 250 -5.59 -10.23 15.82
CA LYS A 250 -5.55 -10.32 17.30
C LYS A 250 -5.86 -11.72 17.83
N ARG A 251 -6.75 -12.47 17.17
CA ARG A 251 -7.03 -13.86 17.57
C ARG A 251 -5.90 -14.82 17.20
N LEU A 252 -5.18 -14.55 16.11
CA LEU A 252 -4.16 -15.46 15.57
C LEU A 252 -2.79 -15.23 16.19
N VAL A 253 -2.42 -14.01 16.58
CA VAL A 253 -1.10 -13.69 17.14
C VAL A 253 -0.78 -14.48 18.41
N VAL A 254 -1.80 -14.93 19.14
CA VAL A 254 -1.63 -15.70 20.39
C VAL A 254 -1.60 -17.21 20.19
N THR A 255 -1.83 -17.69 18.95
CA THR A 255 -1.90 -19.13 18.64
C THR A 255 -0.52 -19.79 18.67
N GLU A 256 -0.50 -21.11 18.86
CA GLU A 256 0.71 -21.91 18.75
C GLU A 256 1.27 -21.91 17.32
N ASP A 257 0.38 -21.91 16.31
CA ASP A 257 0.78 -21.88 14.91
C ASP A 257 1.51 -20.56 14.54
N HIS A 258 1.10 -19.43 15.09
CA HIS A 258 1.82 -18.18 14.86
C HIS A 258 3.21 -18.20 15.54
N LYS A 259 3.30 -18.68 16.77
CA LYS A 259 4.59 -18.84 17.48
C LYS A 259 5.53 -19.78 16.74
N GLU A 260 5.01 -20.91 16.28
CA GLU A 260 5.75 -21.89 15.47
C GLU A 260 6.23 -21.26 14.16
N ALA A 261 5.38 -20.53 13.45
CA ALA A 261 5.75 -19.88 12.20
C ALA A 261 6.89 -18.87 12.37
N VAL A 262 6.84 -18.10 13.46
CA VAL A 262 7.88 -17.13 13.80
C VAL A 262 9.20 -17.84 14.16
N ASP A 263 9.16 -18.89 14.99
CA ASP A 263 10.34 -19.69 15.34
C ASP A 263 10.94 -20.35 14.11
N ALA A 264 10.10 -20.98 13.27
CA ALA A 264 10.51 -21.60 12.01
C ALA A 264 11.22 -20.60 11.08
N PHE A 265 10.68 -19.39 10.96
CA PHE A 265 11.27 -18.32 10.16
C PHE A 265 12.67 -17.93 10.69
N LEU A 266 12.82 -17.73 11.99
CA LEU A 266 14.10 -17.38 12.62
C LEU A 266 15.15 -18.46 12.42
N ASN A 267 14.74 -19.73 12.51
CA ASN A 267 15.61 -20.90 12.36
C ASN A 267 15.76 -21.38 10.92
N LYS A 268 15.15 -20.66 9.94
CA LYS A 268 15.20 -20.99 8.50
C LYS A 268 14.77 -22.43 8.20
N ARG A 269 13.73 -22.92 8.88
CA ARG A 269 13.11 -24.22 8.67
C ARG A 269 11.66 -24.07 8.21
N ALA A 270 11.04 -25.12 7.71
CA ALA A 270 9.61 -25.15 7.47
C ALA A 270 8.85 -25.20 8.81
N PRO A 271 7.71 -24.47 8.94
CA PRO A 271 6.85 -24.57 10.11
C PRO A 271 6.04 -25.86 10.11
N GLU A 272 5.70 -26.34 11.32
CA GLU A 272 4.82 -27.49 11.53
C GLU A 272 3.53 -27.06 12.21
N PHE A 273 2.52 -26.70 11.43
CA PHE A 273 1.25 -26.22 11.92
C PHE A 273 0.37 -27.30 12.50
N THR A 274 -0.30 -27.00 13.61
CA THR A 274 -1.19 -27.91 14.35
C THR A 274 -2.65 -27.47 14.39
N GLY A 275 -2.94 -26.27 13.90
CA GLY A 275 -4.28 -25.66 13.90
C GLY A 275 -4.69 -25.05 15.26
N ARG A 276 -3.72 -24.75 16.12
CA ARG A 276 -3.99 -24.28 17.50
C ARG A 276 -3.24 -22.99 17.81
#